data_dbff1c84b8123f58a9f235cceeb29860
#
_entry.id   dbff1c84b8123f58a9f235cceeb29860
#
_cell.length_a   1.000
_cell.length_b   1.000
_cell.length_c   1.000
_cell.angle_alpha   90.00
_cell.angle_beta   90.00
_cell.angle_gamma   90.00
#
_symmetry.space_group_name_H-M   'P 1'
#
loop_
_entity.id
_entity.type
_entity.pdbx_description
1 polymer ?
#
loop_
_entity_poly.entity_id
_entity_poly.type
_entity_poly.pdbx_seq_one_letter_code
_entity_poly.pdbx_strand_id
1 'polypeptide(L)'
;MVNFKNIFFDKELAKNGKQLGNLPEWNLNDLYTHTESQELKNDLIWLKNECEIFATDFKGKLVNLSAKEFLACVKRHEKISNVSGRLISYAGLRYYQATTDGERTKFLSDTQEKITIYTSSLIFFNL
;
A
#
# COMPACT_ATOMS: atom_id res chain seq x y z
N MET A 1 -23.45 2.15 -2.42
CA MET A 1 -22.65 2.31 -3.63
C MET A 1 -22.31 3.77 -3.82
N VAL A 2 -21.05 4.07 -3.93
CA VAL A 2 -20.59 5.43 -4.10
C VAL A 2 -20.99 5.93 -5.48
N ASN A 3 -21.71 7.05 -5.53
CA ASN A 3 -22.11 7.64 -6.80
C ASN A 3 -20.96 8.49 -7.34
N PHE A 4 -20.24 7.96 -8.31
CA PHE A 4 -19.11 8.65 -8.93
C PHE A 4 -19.43 10.02 -9.49
N LYS A 5 -20.68 10.24 -9.93
CA LYS A 5 -21.11 11.57 -10.41
C LYS A 5 -21.05 12.60 -9.31
N ASN A 6 -21.38 12.23 -8.08
CA ASN A 6 -21.36 13.17 -6.97
C ASN A 6 -19.95 13.45 -6.46
N ILE A 7 -19.04 12.50 -6.62
CA ILE A 7 -17.66 12.64 -6.15
C ILE A 7 -16.80 13.43 -7.13
N PHE A 8 -16.94 13.15 -8.43
CA PHE A 8 -16.08 13.75 -9.43
C PHE A 8 -16.65 14.99 -10.07
N PHE A 9 -17.95 15.17 -9.98
CA PHE A 9 -18.65 16.14 -10.78
C PHE A 9 -19.68 16.93 -10.02
N ASP A 10 -19.44 17.16 -8.77
CA ASP A 10 -20.02 18.32 -8.18
C ASP A 10 -19.38 19.52 -8.86
N LYS A 11 -20.04 19.99 -9.90
CA LYS A 11 -19.58 21.15 -10.67
C LYS A 11 -19.43 22.39 -9.81
N GLU A 12 -20.20 22.45 -8.75
CA GLU A 12 -20.10 23.48 -7.74
C GLU A 12 -18.79 23.35 -6.97
N LEU A 13 -18.43 22.15 -6.58
CA LEU A 13 -17.18 21.87 -5.91
C LEU A 13 -15.99 22.16 -6.83
N ALA A 14 -16.09 21.78 -8.09
CA ALA A 14 -15.06 22.07 -9.08
C ALA A 14 -14.92 23.57 -9.37
N LYS A 15 -16.03 24.31 -9.38
CA LYS A 15 -16.01 25.77 -9.52
C LYS A 15 -15.43 26.45 -8.28
N ASN A 16 -15.72 25.90 -7.15
CA ASN A 16 -15.25 26.42 -5.86
C ASN A 16 -13.88 25.85 -5.46
N GLY A 17 -13.29 25.02 -6.31
CA GLY A 17 -11.99 24.43 -6.06
C GLY A 17 -10.89 25.44 -5.78
N LYS A 18 -11.01 26.64 -6.36
CA LYS A 18 -10.11 27.75 -6.03
C LYS A 18 -10.38 28.37 -4.66
N GLN A 19 -11.60 28.25 -4.17
CA GLN A 19 -11.97 28.78 -2.85
C GLN A 19 -11.64 27.79 -1.74
N LEU A 20 -11.60 26.50 -2.07
CA LEU A 20 -11.16 25.47 -1.13
C LEU A 20 -9.64 25.43 -1.03
N GLY A 21 -8.97 26.42 -1.63
CA GLY A 21 -7.54 26.51 -1.65
C GLY A 21 -6.98 25.20 -2.16
N ASN A 22 -6.21 25.17 -3.16
CA ASN A 22 -5.45 23.99 -3.50
C ASN A 22 -6.05 22.69 -2.97
N LEU A 23 -7.17 22.29 -3.50
CA LEU A 23 -7.54 20.87 -3.44
C LEU A 23 -6.44 20.15 -4.16
N PRO A 24 -5.78 19.40 -3.48
CA PRO A 24 -4.37 19.44 -3.55
C PRO A 24 -3.92 18.40 -4.50
N GLU A 25 -2.89 18.73 -5.07
CA GLU A 25 -1.86 17.75 -5.19
C GLU A 25 -1.59 17.21 -3.79
N TRP A 26 -2.00 16.00 -3.53
CA TRP A 26 -1.66 15.29 -2.32
C TRP A 26 -0.16 15.36 -2.14
N ASN A 27 0.30 15.80 -0.98
CA ASN A 27 1.71 15.80 -0.69
C ASN A 27 2.16 14.35 -0.44
N LEU A 28 2.57 13.68 -1.50
CA LEU A 28 3.04 12.29 -1.42
C LEU A 28 4.39 12.17 -0.73
N ASN A 29 5.06 13.27 -0.43
CA ASN A 29 6.32 13.27 0.29
C ASN A 29 6.17 12.73 1.72
N ASP A 30 4.98 12.76 2.29
CA ASP A 30 4.71 12.12 3.58
C ASP A 30 4.80 10.59 3.50
N LEU A 31 4.60 10.03 2.32
CA LEU A 31 4.78 8.59 2.09
C LEU A 31 6.22 8.30 1.66
N TYR A 32 6.63 8.80 0.51
CA TYR A 32 7.99 8.68 -0.03
C TYR A 32 8.33 9.93 -0.82
N THR A 33 9.59 10.34 -0.81
CA THR A 33 10.02 11.56 -1.49
C THR A 33 9.98 11.42 -3.02
N HIS A 34 10.33 10.25 -3.53
CA HIS A 34 10.23 9.92 -4.96
C HIS A 34 10.35 8.40 -5.16
N THR A 35 10.10 7.94 -6.39
CA THR A 35 10.09 6.50 -6.71
C THR A 35 11.44 5.82 -6.55
N GLU A 36 12.52 6.58 -6.62
CA GLU A 36 13.88 6.08 -6.44
C GLU A 36 14.43 6.31 -5.03
N SER A 37 13.59 6.75 -4.10
CA SER A 37 14.03 7.01 -2.73
C SER A 37 14.57 5.74 -2.06
N GLN A 38 15.56 5.92 -1.21
CA GLN A 38 16.14 4.81 -0.48
C GLN A 38 15.13 4.17 0.48
N GLU A 39 14.25 4.98 1.06
CA GLU A 39 13.18 4.50 1.95
C GLU A 39 12.24 3.54 1.23
N LEU A 40 11.83 3.88 0.01
CA LEU A 40 10.95 3.03 -0.78
C LEU A 40 11.62 1.70 -1.12
N LYS A 41 12.87 1.75 -1.54
CA LYS A 41 13.66 0.55 -1.84
C LYS A 41 13.85 -0.31 -0.60
N ASN A 42 14.15 0.31 0.53
CA ASN A 42 14.31 -0.40 1.80
C ASN A 42 13.00 -1.07 2.24
N ASP A 43 11.87 -0.40 2.08
CA ASP A 43 10.57 -0.96 2.42
C ASP A 43 10.22 -2.16 1.54
N LEU A 44 10.53 -2.11 0.26
CA LEU A 44 10.33 -3.25 -0.65
C LEU A 44 11.20 -4.45 -0.25
N ILE A 45 12.46 -4.22 0.05
CA ILE A 45 13.38 -5.28 0.50
C ILE A 45 12.92 -5.85 1.84
N TRP A 46 12.59 -4.97 2.77
CA TRP A 46 12.08 -5.38 4.09
C TRP A 46 10.82 -6.23 3.96
N LEU A 47 9.88 -5.79 3.12
CA LEU A 47 8.61 -6.49 2.90
C LEU A 47 8.84 -7.90 2.36
N LYS A 48 9.70 -8.04 1.35
CA LYS A 48 10.06 -9.33 0.79
C LYS A 48 10.63 -10.26 1.85
N ASN A 49 11.62 -9.78 2.58
CA ASN A 49 12.32 -10.57 3.60
C ASN A 49 11.39 -10.93 4.76
N GLU A 50 10.60 -9.97 5.23
CA GLU A 50 9.68 -10.19 6.36
C GLU A 50 8.57 -11.18 6.00
N CYS A 51 8.04 -11.13 4.77
CA CYS A 51 7.06 -12.11 4.31
C CYS A 51 7.64 -13.53 4.31
N GLU A 52 8.87 -13.69 3.84
CA GLU A 52 9.55 -15.00 3.83
C GLU A 52 9.79 -15.51 5.24
N ILE A 53 10.29 -14.66 6.13
CA ILE A 53 10.56 -15.00 7.53
C ILE A 53 9.25 -15.35 8.26
N PHE A 54 8.22 -14.54 8.07
CA PHE A 54 6.91 -14.77 8.66
C PHE A 54 6.34 -16.13 8.23
N ALA A 55 6.41 -16.43 6.94
CA ALA A 55 5.94 -17.72 6.43
C ALA A 55 6.74 -18.89 7.04
N THR A 56 8.05 -18.75 7.14
CA THR A 56 8.91 -19.77 7.74
C THR A 56 8.58 -19.97 9.21
N ASP A 57 8.37 -18.90 9.95
CA ASP A 57 8.12 -18.94 11.39
C ASP A 57 6.75 -19.51 11.75
N PHE A 58 5.72 -19.24 10.94
CA PHE A 58 4.33 -19.49 11.34
C PHE A 58 3.56 -20.46 10.45
N LYS A 59 4.00 -20.74 9.26
CA LYS A 59 3.27 -21.64 8.36
C LYS A 59 3.17 -23.04 8.98
N GLY A 60 1.95 -23.52 9.15
CA GLY A 60 1.67 -24.81 9.77
C GLY A 60 1.85 -24.84 11.29
N LYS A 61 2.15 -23.71 11.92
CA LYS A 61 2.43 -23.62 13.36
C LYS A 61 1.42 -22.81 14.15
N LEU A 62 0.45 -22.19 13.48
CA LEU A 62 -0.50 -21.28 14.12
C LEU A 62 -1.30 -21.94 15.24
N VAL A 63 -1.65 -23.21 15.08
CA VAL A 63 -2.47 -23.95 16.03
C VAL A 63 -1.73 -24.18 17.36
N ASN A 64 -0.41 -24.21 17.33
CA ASN A 64 0.43 -24.52 18.47
C ASN A 64 0.94 -23.28 19.23
N LEU A 65 0.55 -22.08 18.77
CA LEU A 65 1.01 -20.85 19.39
C LEU A 65 0.26 -20.59 20.71
N SER A 66 0.98 -20.11 21.72
CA SER A 66 0.37 -19.54 22.90
C SER A 66 -0.33 -18.24 22.55
N ALA A 67 -1.21 -17.75 23.43
CA ALA A 67 -1.89 -16.47 23.22
C ALA A 67 -0.90 -15.31 23.03
N LYS A 68 0.19 -15.31 23.77
CA LYS A 68 1.25 -14.30 23.68
C LYS A 68 1.98 -14.38 22.34
N GLU A 69 2.32 -15.57 21.90
CA GLU A 69 2.98 -15.81 20.62
C GLU A 69 2.06 -15.46 19.46
N PHE A 70 0.78 -15.79 19.57
CA PHE A 70 -0.21 -15.44 18.56
C PHE A 70 -0.37 -13.92 18.44
N LEU A 71 -0.40 -13.20 19.55
CA LEU A 71 -0.46 -11.74 19.55
C LEU A 71 0.76 -11.14 18.85
N ALA A 72 1.96 -11.66 19.11
CA ALA A 72 3.18 -11.23 18.43
C ALA A 72 3.11 -11.48 16.92
N CYS A 73 2.55 -12.63 16.53
CA CYS A 73 2.32 -12.99 15.13
C CYS A 73 1.37 -11.99 14.45
N VAL A 74 0.25 -11.67 15.08
CA VAL A 74 -0.72 -10.70 14.55
C VAL A 74 -0.08 -9.32 14.39
N LYS A 75 0.72 -8.88 15.35
CA LYS A 75 1.42 -7.59 15.26
C LYS A 75 2.41 -7.55 14.10
N ARG A 76 3.13 -8.63 13.86
CA ARG A 76 4.05 -8.73 12.72
C ARG A 76 3.29 -8.68 11.39
N HIS A 77 2.18 -9.40 11.30
CA HIS A 77 1.32 -9.38 10.11
C HIS A 77 0.74 -8.00 9.87
N GLU A 78 0.31 -7.32 10.91
CA GLU A 78 -0.20 -5.96 10.85
C GLU A 78 0.85 -4.98 10.30
N LYS A 79 2.09 -5.10 10.75
CA LYS A 79 3.20 -4.30 10.24
C LYS A 79 3.46 -4.55 8.75
N ILE A 80 3.42 -5.80 8.31
CA ILE A 80 3.54 -6.17 6.90
C ILE A 80 2.42 -5.51 6.09
N SER A 81 1.19 -5.58 6.59
CA SER A 81 0.02 -4.97 5.93
C SER A 81 0.16 -3.44 5.84
N ASN A 82 0.67 -2.81 6.88
CA ASN A 82 0.88 -1.35 6.90
C ASN A 82 1.92 -0.91 5.88
N VAL A 83 3.04 -1.61 5.78
CA VAL A 83 4.07 -1.31 4.80
C VAL A 83 3.58 -1.56 3.38
N SER A 84 2.89 -2.68 3.15
CA SER A 84 2.27 -2.99 1.84
C SER A 84 1.28 -1.91 1.43
N GLY A 85 0.40 -1.52 2.35
CA GLY A 85 -0.59 -0.47 2.13
C GLY A 85 0.05 0.87 1.80
N ARG A 86 1.12 1.23 2.49
CA ARG A 86 1.87 2.45 2.24
C ARG A 86 2.46 2.48 0.82
N LEU A 87 3.07 1.39 0.39
CA LEU A 87 3.65 1.26 -0.94
C LEU A 87 2.59 1.35 -2.03
N ILE A 88 1.49 0.63 -1.89
CA ILE A 88 0.38 0.64 -2.85
C ILE A 88 -0.30 2.00 -2.88
N SER A 89 -0.52 2.62 -1.73
CA SER A 89 -1.13 3.95 -1.64
C SER A 89 -0.28 4.99 -2.36
N TYR A 90 1.02 4.96 -2.16
CA TYR A 90 1.94 5.87 -2.86
C TYR A 90 1.85 5.69 -4.38
N ALA A 91 1.96 4.46 -4.86
CA ALA A 91 1.90 4.17 -6.28
C ALA A 91 0.54 4.54 -6.89
N GLY A 92 -0.54 4.22 -6.17
CA GLY A 92 -1.91 4.53 -6.59
C GLY A 92 -2.18 6.02 -6.66
N LEU A 93 -1.77 6.78 -5.65
CA LEU A 93 -1.97 8.22 -5.61
C LEU A 93 -1.17 8.93 -6.71
N ARG A 94 0.06 8.48 -6.98
CA ARG A 94 0.83 8.99 -8.12
C ARG A 94 0.11 8.74 -9.45
N TYR A 95 -0.44 7.54 -9.62
CA TYR A 95 -1.21 7.19 -10.80
C TYR A 95 -2.42 8.10 -10.96
N TYR A 96 -3.19 8.32 -9.89
CA TYR A 96 -4.38 9.15 -9.93
C TYR A 96 -4.09 10.63 -10.19
N GLN A 97 -2.89 11.10 -9.89
CA GLN A 97 -2.48 12.47 -10.22
C GLN A 97 -2.28 12.67 -11.72
N ALA A 98 -1.91 11.62 -12.46
CA ALA A 98 -1.67 11.70 -13.90
C ALA A 98 -1.93 10.33 -14.55
N THR A 99 -3.20 10.01 -14.77
CA THR A 99 -3.64 8.69 -15.29
C THR A 99 -3.16 8.39 -16.70
N THR A 100 -2.75 9.42 -17.45
CA THR A 100 -2.21 9.27 -18.81
C THR A 100 -0.70 9.10 -18.85
N ASP A 101 -0.02 9.21 -17.72
CA ASP A 101 1.42 9.03 -17.64
C ASP A 101 1.76 7.53 -17.60
N GLY A 102 2.41 7.06 -18.66
CA GLY A 102 2.78 5.64 -18.79
C GLY A 102 3.78 5.18 -17.73
N GLU A 103 4.68 6.06 -17.27
CA GLU A 103 5.62 5.75 -16.20
C GLU A 103 4.91 5.48 -14.88
N ARG A 104 3.94 6.31 -14.54
CA ARG A 104 3.16 6.15 -13.31
C ARG A 104 2.29 4.91 -13.34
N THR A 105 1.70 4.60 -14.49
CA THR A 105 0.93 3.38 -14.71
C THR A 105 1.81 2.15 -14.53
N LYS A 106 2.98 2.17 -15.13
CA LYS A 106 3.96 1.08 -15.00
C LYS A 106 4.42 0.91 -13.56
N PHE A 107 4.73 2.01 -12.88
CA PHE A 107 5.15 1.97 -11.48
C PHE A 107 4.08 1.34 -10.59
N LEU A 108 2.81 1.70 -10.79
CA LEU A 108 1.70 1.11 -10.05
C LEU A 108 1.59 -0.39 -10.30
N SER A 109 1.62 -0.80 -11.58
CA SER A 109 1.54 -2.22 -11.96
C SER A 109 2.71 -3.03 -11.40
N ASP A 110 3.92 -2.51 -11.53
CA ASP A 110 5.13 -3.18 -11.03
C ASP A 110 5.10 -3.32 -9.49
N THR A 111 4.64 -2.27 -8.80
CA THR A 111 4.53 -2.28 -7.35
C THR A 111 3.48 -3.30 -6.89
N GLN A 112 2.32 -3.30 -7.52
CA GLN A 112 1.25 -4.28 -7.22
C GLN A 112 1.73 -5.71 -7.46
N GLU A 113 2.43 -5.95 -8.54
CA GLU A 113 2.96 -7.28 -8.87
C GLU A 113 3.97 -7.74 -7.82
N LYS A 114 4.92 -6.89 -7.47
CA LYS A 114 5.92 -7.21 -6.44
C LYS A 114 5.26 -7.53 -5.10
N ILE A 115 4.33 -6.71 -4.66
CA ILE A 115 3.63 -6.90 -3.39
C ILE A 115 2.81 -8.18 -3.43
N THR A 116 2.13 -8.47 -4.52
CA THR A 116 1.38 -9.71 -4.70
C THR A 116 2.28 -10.93 -4.57
N ILE A 117 3.43 -10.90 -5.23
CA ILE A 117 4.42 -11.99 -5.15
C ILE A 117 4.92 -12.16 -3.72
N TYR A 118 5.31 -11.06 -3.06
CA TYR A 118 5.85 -11.12 -1.71
C TYR A 118 4.82 -11.62 -0.69
N THR A 119 3.59 -11.15 -0.79
CA THR A 119 2.52 -11.50 0.15
C THR A 119 1.85 -12.83 -0.15
N SER A 120 2.13 -13.44 -1.28
CA SER A 120 1.59 -14.76 -1.63
C SER A 120 1.95 -15.83 -0.60
N SER A 121 3.11 -15.71 0.02
CA SER A 121 3.53 -16.60 1.09
C SER A 121 2.70 -16.47 2.38
N LEU A 122 1.90 -15.43 2.50
CA LEU A 122 1.06 -15.16 3.67
C LEU A 122 -0.37 -15.67 3.53
N ILE A 123 -0.72 -16.31 2.42
CA ILE A 123 -2.09 -16.78 2.16
C ILE A 123 -2.58 -17.70 3.28
N PHE A 124 -1.70 -18.52 3.84
CA PHE A 124 -2.04 -19.43 4.93
C PHE A 124 -2.60 -18.70 6.15
N PHE A 125 -2.20 -17.46 6.39
CA PHE A 125 -2.66 -16.67 7.54
C PHE A 125 -4.08 -16.15 7.33
N ASN A 126 -4.47 -15.90 6.09
CA ASN A 126 -5.77 -15.35 5.72
C ASN A 126 -6.85 -16.44 5.53
N LEU A 127 -6.45 -17.68 5.64
CA LEU A 127 -7.37 -18.82 5.64
C LEU A 127 -7.92 -19.08 7.07
#